data_e69c2f62461f708e17fba21d01c464a6
#
_entry.id   e69c2f62461f708e17fba21d01c464a6
#
_cell.length_a   1.000
_cell.length_b   1.000
_cell.length_c   1.000
_cell.angle_alpha   90.00
_cell.angle_beta   90.00
_cell.angle_gamma   90.00
#
_symmetry.space_group_name_H-M   'P 1'
#
loop_
_entity.id
_entity.type
_entity.pdbx_description
1 polymer ?
#
loop_
_entity_poly.entity_id
_entity_poly.type
_entity_poly.pdbx_seq_one_letter_code
_entity_poly.pdbx_strand_id
1 'polypeptide(L)'
;MLDTRLKTGVLILEGSNSFATTYYFYYFYFFMQKQFGFGDKANLVLAALNGLVCAFAAWWGGCFAQRAGYFTALKLGFAVMMVALLIGALLDSPEAHIAVMLVTVLGMCFTWPTLEALVSEGETPAGLQHMIGIYNMVWAGTGALAYFIGGAMLDTLGIKSLFYVPAVVFMAQLGFTVWLELEAKKTSQLCQASEIPLARPSDTLSPSDGEREGVTGMSAKPNPRPTTRAKAYLRMAWLTNPFAYIAINTLVAVMPGVAQRLDLSTTLAGFCCSIWCFGRLGAFFGLWFWSGWHYRFRWLLASYLALVATFAVILVVPNLAMLVVAQLVFGGGIGLIYYSSLFYSMDVGETKGEHGGIHEAIIGVGNFTGPAVGAASLQFLPQQAHSGVVAVTALLLCGLGGLLTIWRTTRPPTTKT
;
A
#
# COMPACT_ATOMS: atom_id res chain seq x y z
N MET A 1 17.22 -10.12 16.56
CA MET A 1 15.77 -10.10 16.32
C MET A 1 15.18 -8.88 16.95
N LEU A 2 14.41 -8.09 16.22
CA LEU A 2 13.58 -7.03 16.81
C LEU A 2 12.63 -7.68 17.83
N ASP A 3 12.60 -7.13 19.04
CA ASP A 3 11.74 -7.61 20.14
C ASP A 3 10.26 -7.59 19.68
N THR A 4 9.49 -8.56 20.11
CA THR A 4 8.03 -8.66 19.81
C THR A 4 7.29 -7.36 20.16
N ARG A 5 7.73 -6.65 21.21
CA ARG A 5 7.19 -5.35 21.61
C ARG A 5 7.41 -4.28 20.54
N LEU A 6 8.60 -4.25 19.94
CA LEU A 6 8.93 -3.28 18.90
C LEU A 6 8.10 -3.53 17.63
N LYS A 7 7.95 -4.80 17.23
CA LYS A 7 7.08 -5.17 16.09
C LYS A 7 5.62 -4.80 16.32
N THR A 8 5.10 -5.06 17.52
CA THR A 8 3.76 -4.63 17.90
C THR A 8 3.62 -3.10 17.81
N GLY A 9 4.63 -2.36 18.28
CA GLY A 9 4.67 -0.90 18.13
C GLY A 9 4.65 -0.43 16.69
N VAL A 10 5.39 -1.09 15.80
CA VAL A 10 5.38 -0.79 14.34
C VAL A 10 4.00 -1.06 13.73
N LEU A 11 3.33 -2.14 14.12
CA LEU A 11 1.96 -2.45 13.66
C LEU A 11 0.92 -1.43 14.16
N ILE A 12 1.08 -0.90 15.37
CA ILE A 12 0.25 0.19 15.90
C ILE A 12 0.47 1.48 15.09
N LEU A 13 1.74 1.82 14.79
CA LEU A 13 2.06 2.94 13.92
C LEU A 13 1.42 2.77 12.54
N GLU A 14 1.55 1.58 11.94
CA GLU A 14 0.96 1.30 10.63
C GLU A 14 -0.56 1.45 10.64
N GLY A 15 -1.23 0.83 11.60
CA GLY A 15 -2.70 0.90 11.69
C GLY A 15 -3.20 2.34 11.84
N SER A 16 -2.57 3.13 12.71
CA SER A 16 -2.94 4.53 12.90
C SER A 16 -2.56 5.41 11.70
N ASN A 17 -1.42 5.14 11.03
CA ASN A 17 -1.01 5.80 9.81
C ASN A 17 -2.00 5.54 8.67
N SER A 18 -2.37 4.28 8.45
CA SER A 18 -3.36 3.89 7.44
C SER A 18 -4.74 4.48 7.71
N PHE A 19 -5.15 4.58 8.98
CA PHE A 19 -6.39 5.26 9.35
C PHE A 19 -6.34 6.75 8.94
N ALA A 20 -5.31 7.47 9.38
CA ALA A 20 -5.19 8.92 9.16
C ALA A 20 -5.03 9.26 7.67
N THR A 21 -4.18 8.53 6.95
CA THR A 21 -3.95 8.75 5.51
C THR A 21 -5.17 8.39 4.68
N THR A 22 -5.86 7.28 4.96
CA THR A 22 -7.09 6.91 4.24
C THR A 22 -8.19 7.91 4.49
N TYR A 23 -8.41 8.33 5.75
CA TYR A 23 -9.39 9.36 6.06
C TYR A 23 -9.10 10.64 5.27
N TYR A 24 -7.86 11.15 5.31
CA TYR A 24 -7.49 12.36 4.58
C TYR A 24 -7.65 12.21 3.08
N PHE A 25 -6.94 11.26 2.44
CA PHE A 25 -6.87 11.19 0.98
C PHE A 25 -8.19 10.80 0.33
N TYR A 26 -8.99 9.92 0.94
CA TYR A 26 -10.23 9.48 0.32
C TYR A 26 -11.34 10.53 0.46
N TYR A 27 -11.38 11.25 1.57
CA TYR A 27 -12.35 12.33 1.77
C TYR A 27 -11.87 13.68 1.24
N PHE A 28 -10.62 13.83 0.83
CA PHE A 28 -10.13 15.04 0.21
C PHE A 28 -10.90 15.39 -1.08
N TYR A 29 -11.26 14.40 -1.89
CA TYR A 29 -12.05 14.62 -3.11
C TYR A 29 -13.48 15.06 -2.78
N PHE A 30 -14.11 14.53 -1.74
CA PHE A 30 -15.40 15.01 -1.22
C PHE A 30 -15.31 16.43 -0.69
N PHE A 31 -14.22 16.75 0.02
CA PHE A 31 -13.95 18.10 0.49
C PHE A 31 -13.80 19.08 -0.68
N MET A 32 -13.01 18.79 -1.69
CA MET A 32 -12.80 19.64 -2.85
C MET A 32 -14.10 19.84 -3.66
N GLN A 33 -14.91 18.78 -3.78
CA GLN A 33 -16.22 18.89 -4.40
C GLN A 33 -17.17 19.79 -3.62
N LYS A 34 -17.28 19.58 -2.31
CA LYS A 34 -18.24 20.29 -1.44
C LYS A 34 -17.87 21.76 -1.23
N GLN A 35 -16.58 22.07 -1.10
CA GLN A 35 -16.10 23.43 -0.80
C GLN A 35 -15.84 24.27 -2.05
N PHE A 36 -15.33 23.65 -3.11
CA PHE A 36 -14.84 24.38 -4.29
C PHE A 36 -15.53 23.97 -5.59
N GLY A 37 -16.53 23.08 -5.53
CA GLY A 37 -17.28 22.65 -6.72
C GLY A 37 -16.47 21.78 -7.68
N PHE A 38 -15.44 21.07 -7.23
CA PHE A 38 -14.65 20.20 -8.08
C PHE A 38 -15.50 19.03 -8.58
N GLY A 39 -15.62 18.90 -9.90
CA GLY A 39 -16.25 17.72 -10.53
C GLY A 39 -15.26 16.59 -10.78
N ASP A 40 -15.74 15.50 -11.38
CA ASP A 40 -14.96 14.29 -11.65
C ASP A 40 -13.63 14.58 -12.36
N LYS A 41 -13.63 15.47 -13.38
CA LYS A 41 -12.40 15.83 -14.12
C LYS A 41 -11.36 16.50 -13.20
N ALA A 42 -11.77 17.47 -12.38
CA ALA A 42 -10.86 18.17 -11.48
C ALA A 42 -10.30 17.22 -10.42
N ASN A 43 -11.12 16.36 -9.84
CA ASN A 43 -10.70 15.35 -8.89
C ASN A 43 -9.74 14.32 -9.51
N LEU A 44 -9.95 13.93 -10.77
CA LEU A 44 -9.00 13.07 -11.50
C LEU A 44 -7.65 13.76 -11.73
N VAL A 45 -7.63 15.06 -12.03
CA VAL A 45 -6.38 15.83 -12.11
C VAL A 45 -5.65 15.85 -10.77
N LEU A 46 -6.37 16.07 -9.66
CA LEU A 46 -5.79 16.01 -8.32
C LEU A 46 -5.20 14.63 -8.00
N ALA A 47 -5.93 13.57 -8.33
CA ALA A 47 -5.44 12.20 -8.15
C ALA A 47 -4.21 11.90 -9.01
N ALA A 48 -4.16 12.41 -10.24
CA ALA A 48 -2.99 12.29 -11.09
C ALA A 48 -1.78 13.02 -10.50
N LEU A 49 -1.95 14.26 -10.01
CA LEU A 49 -0.88 15.01 -9.34
C LEU A 49 -0.36 14.29 -8.09
N ASN A 50 -1.28 13.76 -7.28
CA ASN A 50 -0.95 12.92 -6.12
C ASN A 50 -0.09 11.73 -6.54
N GLY A 51 -0.56 10.93 -7.52
CA GLY A 51 0.14 9.76 -8.03
C GLY A 51 1.51 10.08 -8.62
N LEU A 52 1.64 11.20 -9.34
CA LEU A 52 2.90 11.65 -9.91
C LEU A 52 3.93 11.93 -8.81
N VAL A 53 3.56 12.69 -7.79
CA VAL A 53 4.44 12.98 -6.64
C VAL A 53 4.79 11.69 -5.91
N CYS A 54 3.82 10.80 -5.68
CA CYS A 54 4.03 9.52 -5.01
C CYS A 54 5.06 8.65 -5.77
N ALA A 55 4.97 8.56 -7.11
CA ALA A 55 5.86 7.75 -7.94
C ALA A 55 7.35 8.13 -7.78
N PHE A 56 7.64 9.42 -7.67
CA PHE A 56 9.00 9.90 -7.46
C PHE A 56 9.42 9.88 -5.99
N ALA A 57 8.53 10.33 -5.11
CA ALA A 57 8.85 10.52 -3.69
C ALA A 57 9.00 9.20 -2.93
N ALA A 58 8.26 8.14 -3.30
CA ALA A 58 8.33 6.84 -2.62
C ALA A 58 9.71 6.18 -2.78
N TRP A 59 10.28 6.23 -4.00
CA TRP A 59 11.64 5.74 -4.23
C TRP A 59 12.67 6.54 -3.41
N TRP A 60 12.53 7.86 -3.39
CA TRP A 60 13.42 8.74 -2.64
C TRP A 60 13.30 8.54 -1.13
N GLY A 61 12.07 8.39 -0.63
CA GLY A 61 11.78 8.12 0.78
C GLY A 61 12.40 6.81 1.26
N GLY A 62 12.29 5.73 0.46
CA GLY A 62 12.93 4.44 0.73
C GLY A 62 14.46 4.55 0.79
N CYS A 63 15.08 5.23 -0.18
CA CYS A 63 16.53 5.47 -0.17
C CYS A 63 16.98 6.33 1.03
N PHE A 64 16.19 7.34 1.40
CA PHE A 64 16.46 8.16 2.59
C PHE A 64 16.39 7.34 3.87
N ALA A 65 15.35 6.51 4.02
CA ALA A 65 15.17 5.66 5.19
C ALA A 65 16.35 4.69 5.41
N GLN A 66 16.89 4.14 4.33
CA GLN A 66 18.07 3.27 4.40
C GLN A 66 19.34 4.03 4.82
N ARG A 67 19.51 5.28 4.40
CA ARG A 67 20.72 6.07 4.69
C ARG A 67 20.65 6.79 6.04
N ALA A 68 19.51 7.39 6.35
CA ALA A 68 19.32 8.21 7.56
C ALA A 68 18.78 7.42 8.77
N GLY A 69 18.34 6.18 8.53
CA GLY A 69 17.71 5.31 9.51
C GLY A 69 16.19 5.42 9.54
N TYR A 70 15.55 4.30 9.80
CA TYR A 70 14.09 4.14 9.75
C TYR A 70 13.35 5.07 10.71
N PHE A 71 13.79 5.19 11.97
CA PHE A 71 13.15 6.10 12.92
C PHE A 71 13.27 7.57 12.54
N THR A 72 14.37 7.96 11.88
CA THR A 72 14.54 9.33 11.35
C THR A 72 13.57 9.61 10.23
N ALA A 73 13.40 8.67 9.30
CA ALA A 73 12.44 8.77 8.21
C ALA A 73 10.99 8.86 8.72
N LEU A 74 10.61 8.03 9.69
CA LEU A 74 9.27 8.08 10.30
C LEU A 74 9.00 9.43 10.98
N LYS A 75 9.95 9.92 11.81
CA LYS A 75 9.81 11.22 12.48
C LYS A 75 9.65 12.36 11.47
N LEU A 76 10.45 12.37 10.41
CA LEU A 76 10.35 13.37 9.35
C LEU A 76 9.00 13.29 8.65
N GLY A 77 8.57 12.09 8.24
CA GLY A 77 7.30 11.88 7.54
C GLY A 77 6.10 12.33 8.36
N PHE A 78 6.01 11.90 9.63
CA PHE A 78 4.92 12.29 10.52
C PHE A 78 4.93 13.78 10.84
N ALA A 79 6.10 14.40 11.05
CA ALA A 79 6.22 15.83 11.27
C ALA A 79 5.77 16.65 10.04
N VAL A 80 6.19 16.26 8.85
CA VAL A 80 5.79 16.92 7.59
C VAL A 80 4.27 16.82 7.39
N MET A 81 3.68 15.64 7.55
CA MET A 81 2.23 15.45 7.41
C MET A 81 1.46 16.24 8.47
N MET A 82 1.89 16.19 9.74
CA MET A 82 1.26 16.95 10.83
C MET A 82 1.25 18.45 10.52
N VAL A 83 2.41 19.03 10.20
CA VAL A 83 2.54 20.47 9.94
C VAL A 83 1.73 20.89 8.71
N ALA A 84 1.81 20.11 7.62
CA ALA A 84 1.04 20.39 6.41
C ALA A 84 -0.48 20.43 6.69
N LEU A 85 -0.99 19.47 7.44
CA LEU A 85 -2.41 19.39 7.76
C LEU A 85 -2.86 20.48 8.76
N LEU A 86 -2.04 20.83 9.76
CA LEU A 86 -2.32 21.95 10.64
C LEU A 86 -2.41 23.29 9.87
N ILE A 87 -1.50 23.49 8.92
CA ILE A 87 -1.56 24.64 8.01
C ILE A 87 -2.84 24.56 7.15
N GLY A 88 -3.14 23.38 6.59
CA GLY A 88 -4.33 23.14 5.78
C GLY A 88 -5.64 23.47 6.48
N ALA A 89 -5.74 23.27 7.80
CA ALA A 89 -6.92 23.63 8.59
C ALA A 89 -7.18 25.14 8.65
N LEU A 90 -6.15 25.97 8.39
CA LEU A 90 -6.19 27.42 8.45
C LEU A 90 -6.38 28.09 7.08
N LEU A 91 -6.25 27.32 6.00
CA LEU A 91 -6.33 27.84 4.63
C LEU A 91 -7.74 27.67 4.07
N ASP A 92 -8.12 28.54 3.12
CA ASP A 92 -9.45 28.55 2.52
C ASP A 92 -9.43 28.61 0.99
N SER A 93 -8.25 28.51 0.32
CA SER A 93 -8.16 28.48 -1.16
C SER A 93 -7.89 27.08 -1.71
N PRO A 94 -8.42 26.72 -2.89
CA PRO A 94 -8.22 25.40 -3.49
C PRO A 94 -6.75 25.13 -3.81
N GLU A 95 -6.00 26.12 -4.28
CA GLU A 95 -4.57 26.01 -4.62
C GLU A 95 -3.75 25.67 -3.36
N ALA A 96 -4.07 26.31 -2.24
CA ALA A 96 -3.41 26.06 -0.97
C ALA A 96 -3.68 24.63 -0.48
N HIS A 97 -4.91 24.15 -0.59
CA HIS A 97 -5.24 22.75 -0.24
C HIS A 97 -4.58 21.73 -1.17
N ILE A 98 -4.42 22.05 -2.46
CA ILE A 98 -3.64 21.22 -3.38
C ILE A 98 -2.19 21.16 -2.93
N ALA A 99 -1.57 22.28 -2.57
CA ALA A 99 -0.20 22.29 -2.05
C ALA A 99 -0.06 21.48 -0.76
N VAL A 100 -1.01 21.64 0.18
CA VAL A 100 -1.07 20.82 1.41
C VAL A 100 -1.17 19.33 1.10
N MET A 101 -2.02 18.93 0.15
CA MET A 101 -2.13 17.55 -0.30
C MET A 101 -0.79 17.02 -0.82
N LEU A 102 -0.11 17.76 -1.69
CA LEU A 102 1.17 17.33 -2.27
C LEU A 102 2.27 17.21 -1.20
N VAL A 103 2.34 18.14 -0.23
CA VAL A 103 3.28 18.07 0.90
C VAL A 103 2.93 16.87 1.81
N THR A 104 1.66 16.59 2.03
CA THR A 104 1.21 15.42 2.82
C THR A 104 1.63 14.11 2.13
N VAL A 105 1.50 14.03 0.79
CA VAL A 105 2.01 12.87 0.01
C VAL A 105 3.51 12.69 0.17
N LEU A 106 4.29 13.77 0.13
CA LEU A 106 5.74 13.70 0.37
C LEU A 106 6.03 13.09 1.74
N GLY A 107 5.35 13.57 2.80
CA GLY A 107 5.50 12.99 4.15
C GLY A 107 5.13 11.50 4.20
N MET A 108 4.05 11.12 3.56
CA MET A 108 3.59 9.73 3.47
C MET A 108 4.63 8.80 2.83
N CYS A 109 5.34 9.26 1.81
CA CYS A 109 6.38 8.50 1.13
C CYS A 109 7.61 8.20 2.00
N PHE A 110 7.81 8.90 3.11
CA PHE A 110 8.79 8.54 4.13
C PHE A 110 8.28 7.51 5.14
N THR A 111 6.96 7.37 5.31
CA THR A 111 6.39 6.51 6.36
C THR A 111 6.09 5.10 5.86
N TRP A 112 5.38 4.91 4.77
CA TRP A 112 4.95 3.59 4.30
C TRP A 112 6.10 2.63 3.97
N PRO A 113 7.07 2.98 3.11
CA PRO A 113 8.17 2.07 2.82
C PRO A 113 8.99 1.73 4.08
N THR A 114 9.05 2.68 5.01
CA THR A 114 9.80 2.52 6.26
C THR A 114 9.11 1.57 7.24
N LEU A 115 7.79 1.65 7.39
CA LEU A 115 7.01 0.76 8.25
C LEU A 115 7.03 -0.68 7.71
N GLU A 116 6.90 -0.85 6.38
CA GLU A 116 7.02 -2.16 5.72
C GLU A 116 8.42 -2.77 5.92
N ALA A 117 9.48 -1.96 5.79
CA ALA A 117 10.86 -2.40 6.03
C ALA A 117 11.07 -2.83 7.49
N LEU A 118 10.61 -2.02 8.46
CA LEU A 118 10.74 -2.31 9.88
C LEU A 118 10.02 -3.60 10.30
N VAL A 119 8.82 -3.84 9.80
CA VAL A 119 8.06 -5.06 10.14
C VAL A 119 8.75 -6.31 9.59
N SER A 120 9.46 -6.16 8.48
CA SER A 120 10.17 -7.23 7.76
C SER A 120 11.58 -7.50 8.30
N GLU A 121 12.12 -6.59 9.13
CA GLU A 121 13.50 -6.65 9.58
C GLU A 121 13.74 -7.85 10.54
N GLY A 122 14.82 -8.58 10.31
CA GLY A 122 15.23 -9.72 11.14
C GLY A 122 14.35 -10.97 11.02
N GLU A 123 13.36 -11.01 10.12
CA GLU A 123 12.50 -12.17 9.93
C GLU A 123 13.15 -13.27 9.07
N THR A 124 12.88 -14.52 9.45
CA THR A 124 13.13 -15.67 8.58
C THR A 124 12.16 -15.66 7.40
N PRO A 125 12.44 -16.36 6.28
CA PRO A 125 11.51 -16.41 5.15
C PRO A 125 10.08 -16.83 5.53
N ALA A 126 9.92 -17.79 6.45
CA ALA A 126 8.61 -18.22 6.93
C ALA A 126 7.96 -17.19 7.86
N GLY A 127 8.74 -16.58 8.77
CA GLY A 127 8.30 -15.51 9.66
C GLY A 127 7.90 -14.25 8.88
N LEU A 128 8.65 -13.91 7.83
CA LEU A 128 8.38 -12.79 6.95
C LEU A 128 7.00 -12.89 6.30
N GLN A 129 6.66 -14.06 5.74
CA GLN A 129 5.35 -14.29 5.12
C GLN A 129 4.20 -14.09 6.11
N HIS A 130 4.36 -14.56 7.35
CA HIS A 130 3.38 -14.37 8.42
C HIS A 130 3.26 -12.90 8.83
N MET A 131 4.39 -12.21 9.04
CA MET A 131 4.39 -10.80 9.44
C MET A 131 3.80 -9.87 8.39
N ILE A 132 4.09 -10.10 7.11
CA ILE A 132 3.48 -9.35 6.01
C ILE A 132 1.98 -9.62 5.93
N GLY A 133 1.54 -10.86 6.22
CA GLY A 133 0.12 -11.17 6.35
C GLY A 133 -0.55 -10.30 7.42
N ILE A 134 0.02 -10.24 8.64
CA ILE A 134 -0.48 -9.39 9.73
C ILE A 134 -0.45 -7.91 9.34
N TYR A 135 0.66 -7.43 8.77
CA TYR A 135 0.81 -6.06 8.31
C TYR A 135 -0.30 -5.66 7.32
N ASN A 136 -0.56 -6.51 6.32
CA ASN A 136 -1.62 -6.28 5.34
C ASN A 136 -3.02 -6.26 5.97
N MET A 137 -3.27 -7.12 6.96
CA MET A 137 -4.55 -7.12 7.69
C MET A 137 -4.74 -5.84 8.49
N VAL A 138 -3.68 -5.34 9.14
CA VAL A 138 -3.71 -4.12 9.95
C VAL A 138 -4.01 -2.91 9.07
N TRP A 139 -3.20 -2.64 8.03
CA TRP A 139 -3.40 -1.46 7.21
C TRP A 139 -4.71 -1.50 6.41
N ALA A 140 -5.07 -2.66 5.86
CA ALA A 140 -6.31 -2.78 5.10
C ALA A 140 -7.55 -2.65 6.00
N GLY A 141 -7.51 -3.20 7.23
CA GLY A 141 -8.60 -3.13 8.19
C GLY A 141 -8.81 -1.71 8.72
N THR A 142 -7.73 -1.05 9.15
CA THR A 142 -7.83 0.33 9.67
C THR A 142 -8.15 1.33 8.56
N GLY A 143 -7.63 1.14 7.34
CA GLY A 143 -8.02 1.93 6.18
C GLY A 143 -9.49 1.72 5.78
N ALA A 144 -9.98 0.48 5.79
CA ALA A 144 -11.40 0.19 5.56
C ALA A 144 -12.30 0.89 6.58
N LEU A 145 -11.93 0.83 7.86
CA LEU A 145 -12.64 1.49 8.94
C LEU A 145 -12.63 3.01 8.76
N ALA A 146 -11.48 3.61 8.44
CA ALA A 146 -11.34 5.03 8.21
C ALA A 146 -12.24 5.53 7.06
N TYR A 147 -12.30 4.78 5.96
CA TYR A 147 -13.19 5.14 4.84
C TYR A 147 -14.66 4.95 5.21
N PHE A 148 -14.98 3.88 5.94
CA PHE A 148 -16.35 3.58 6.35
C PHE A 148 -16.93 4.66 7.26
N ILE A 149 -16.21 5.05 8.34
CA ILE A 149 -16.72 6.02 9.32
C ILE A 149 -16.41 7.48 8.97
N GLY A 150 -15.50 7.71 8.04
CA GLY A 150 -14.99 9.06 7.76
C GLY A 150 -16.05 10.05 7.26
N GLY A 151 -17.07 9.57 6.53
CA GLY A 151 -18.21 10.39 6.14
C GLY A 151 -19.00 10.90 7.35
N ALA A 152 -19.28 10.01 8.31
CA ALA A 152 -19.93 10.39 9.57
C ALA A 152 -19.05 11.35 10.41
N MET A 153 -17.72 11.16 10.38
CA MET A 153 -16.80 12.09 11.04
C MET A 153 -16.85 13.48 10.41
N LEU A 154 -16.89 13.59 9.08
CA LEU A 154 -17.03 14.87 8.40
C LEU A 154 -18.36 15.57 8.72
N ASP A 155 -19.45 14.80 8.77
CA ASP A 155 -20.78 15.36 9.04
C ASP A 155 -20.94 15.77 10.53
N THR A 156 -20.33 15.04 11.49
CA THR A 156 -20.48 15.30 12.93
C THR A 156 -19.42 16.25 13.49
N LEU A 157 -18.15 16.13 13.06
CA LEU A 157 -17.04 16.94 13.55
C LEU A 157 -16.79 18.19 12.67
N GLY A 158 -17.51 18.31 11.56
CA GLY A 158 -17.35 19.38 10.58
C GLY A 158 -16.24 19.12 9.58
N ILE A 159 -16.30 19.82 8.45
CA ILE A 159 -15.46 19.57 7.28
C ILE A 159 -13.95 19.77 7.53
N LYS A 160 -13.59 20.66 8.47
CA LYS A 160 -12.18 20.88 8.87
C LYS A 160 -11.59 19.70 9.65
N SER A 161 -12.43 18.72 10.10
CA SER A 161 -11.96 17.48 10.72
C SER A 161 -11.04 16.67 9.79
N LEU A 162 -11.21 16.85 8.49
CA LEU A 162 -10.33 16.25 7.47
C LEU A 162 -8.84 16.59 7.70
N PHE A 163 -8.56 17.74 8.29
CA PHE A 163 -7.22 18.22 8.55
C PHE A 163 -6.79 17.97 10.00
N TYR A 164 -7.58 18.39 10.98
CA TYR A 164 -7.12 18.33 12.37
C TYR A 164 -7.13 16.90 12.95
N VAL A 165 -8.04 16.02 12.53
CA VAL A 165 -8.05 14.62 13.04
C VAL A 165 -6.79 13.87 12.64
N PRO A 166 -6.40 13.80 11.34
CA PRO A 166 -5.14 13.19 10.98
C PRO A 166 -3.91 13.91 11.57
N ALA A 167 -3.93 15.24 11.68
CA ALA A 167 -2.82 15.98 12.30
C ALA A 167 -2.59 15.56 13.76
N VAL A 168 -3.65 15.38 14.53
CA VAL A 168 -3.56 14.87 15.94
C VAL A 168 -3.03 13.44 15.95
N VAL A 169 -3.46 12.59 15.02
CA VAL A 169 -2.94 11.22 14.91
C VAL A 169 -1.46 11.24 14.58
N PHE A 170 -0.99 12.05 13.62
CA PHE A 170 0.42 12.16 13.27
C PHE A 170 1.27 12.75 14.41
N MET A 171 0.72 13.67 15.19
CA MET A 171 1.38 14.17 16.40
C MET A 171 1.58 13.06 17.42
N ALA A 172 0.56 12.25 17.67
CA ALA A 172 0.66 11.10 18.57
C ALA A 172 1.68 10.06 18.05
N GLN A 173 1.68 9.79 16.73
CA GLN A 173 2.62 8.88 16.08
C GLN A 173 4.06 9.38 16.17
N LEU A 174 4.29 10.67 16.03
CA LEU A 174 5.61 11.27 16.20
C LEU A 174 6.15 11.02 17.62
N GLY A 175 5.34 11.28 18.64
CA GLY A 175 5.70 11.00 20.04
C GLY A 175 5.93 9.52 20.29
N PHE A 176 5.06 8.65 19.74
CA PHE A 176 5.19 7.21 19.89
C PHE A 176 6.43 6.66 19.15
N THR A 177 6.78 7.21 18.00
CA THR A 177 8.01 6.87 17.27
C THR A 177 9.27 7.21 18.06
N VAL A 178 9.30 8.38 18.72
CA VAL A 178 10.42 8.76 19.60
C VAL A 178 10.55 7.78 20.76
N TRP A 179 9.43 7.41 21.38
CA TRP A 179 9.43 6.42 22.46
C TRP A 179 9.92 5.04 21.99
N LEU A 180 9.46 4.55 20.83
CA LEU A 180 9.90 3.27 20.26
C LEU A 180 11.42 3.28 19.94
N GLU A 181 11.94 4.40 19.43
CA GLU A 181 13.37 4.53 19.16
C GLU A 181 14.21 4.42 20.44
N LEU A 182 13.74 5.05 21.54
CA LEU A 182 14.42 4.98 22.82
C LEU A 182 14.41 3.55 23.40
N GLU A 183 13.28 2.83 23.27
CA GLU A 183 13.19 1.43 23.70
C GLU A 183 14.10 0.51 22.85
N ALA A 184 14.15 0.71 21.53
CA ALA A 184 15.04 -0.03 20.65
C ALA A 184 16.51 0.16 21.02
N LYS A 185 16.92 1.39 21.35
CA LYS A 185 18.29 1.71 21.81
C LYS A 185 18.62 1.03 23.13
N LYS A 186 17.71 1.04 24.11
CA LYS A 186 17.91 0.35 25.39
C LYS A 186 18.10 -1.15 25.22
N THR A 187 17.26 -1.78 24.40
CA THR A 187 17.35 -3.23 24.12
C THR A 187 18.69 -3.58 23.47
N SER A 188 19.15 -2.77 22.52
CA SER A 188 20.44 -2.97 21.84
C SER A 188 21.62 -2.84 22.83
N GLN A 189 21.58 -1.87 23.74
CA GLN A 189 22.62 -1.69 24.77
C GLN A 189 22.66 -2.85 25.76
N LEU A 190 21.49 -3.37 26.16
CA LEU A 190 21.40 -4.52 27.06
C LEU A 190 21.97 -5.79 26.41
N CYS A 191 21.68 -6.02 25.11
CA CYS A 191 22.26 -7.15 24.37
C CYS A 191 23.80 -7.03 24.29
N GLN A 192 24.33 -5.85 23.99
CA GLN A 192 25.77 -5.63 23.93
C GLN A 192 26.44 -5.80 25.29
N ALA A 193 25.81 -5.36 26.39
CA ALA A 193 26.33 -5.52 27.76
C ALA A 193 26.33 -7.00 28.20
N SER A 194 25.40 -7.81 27.71
CA SER A 194 25.35 -9.25 28.02
C SER A 194 26.37 -10.09 27.21
N GLU A 195 26.90 -9.55 26.11
CA GLU A 195 27.92 -10.19 25.26
C GLU A 195 29.36 -9.86 25.69
N ILE A 196 29.58 -9.05 26.73
CA ILE A 196 30.91 -8.80 27.27
C ILE A 196 31.38 -10.11 27.92
N PRO A 197 32.42 -10.79 27.38
CA PRO A 197 32.93 -12.00 28.01
C PRO A 197 33.45 -11.66 29.38
N LEU A 198 32.95 -12.36 30.39
CA LEU A 198 33.62 -12.41 31.71
C LEU A 198 35.09 -12.72 31.44
N ALA A 199 35.98 -11.81 31.83
CA ALA A 199 37.42 -11.95 31.71
C ALA A 199 37.81 -13.35 32.19
N ARG A 200 38.36 -14.18 31.31
CA ARG A 200 38.98 -15.45 31.72
C ARG A 200 40.09 -15.16 32.70
N PRO A 201 40.12 -15.84 33.84
CA PRO A 201 41.33 -15.86 34.63
C PRO A 201 42.46 -16.45 33.77
N SER A 202 43.59 -15.80 33.77
CA SER A 202 44.80 -16.23 33.13
C SER A 202 45.30 -17.54 33.76
N ASP A 203 45.09 -18.66 33.10
CA ASP A 203 45.83 -19.88 33.37
C ASP A 203 46.69 -20.23 32.17
N THR A 204 47.97 -20.04 32.38
CA THR A 204 49.07 -20.57 31.61
C THR A 204 49.07 -22.08 31.69
N LEU A 205 48.90 -22.75 30.53
CA LEU A 205 49.45 -24.10 30.31
C LEU A 205 49.71 -24.33 28.79
N SER A 206 50.87 -24.89 28.52
CA SER A 206 51.53 -25.17 27.23
C SER A 206 50.81 -26.16 26.33
N PRO A 207 51.18 -26.22 25.04
CA PRO A 207 50.46 -26.94 24.03
C PRO A 207 50.82 -28.42 24.00
N SER A 208 49.85 -29.29 23.84
CA SER A 208 50.05 -30.65 23.32
C SER A 208 49.15 -30.84 22.11
N ASP A 209 49.77 -31.36 21.04
CA ASP A 209 49.19 -31.77 19.79
C ASP A 209 48.02 -32.74 19.98
N GLY A 210 46.91 -32.49 19.32
CA GLY A 210 45.76 -33.41 19.27
C GLY A 210 44.66 -32.88 18.38
N GLU A 211 44.59 -33.40 17.20
CA GLU A 211 43.45 -33.54 16.30
C GLU A 211 42.44 -32.39 16.20
N ARG A 212 42.53 -31.62 15.11
CA ARG A 212 41.48 -30.78 14.56
C ARG A 212 40.37 -31.64 13.97
N GLU A 213 39.40 -32.00 14.76
CA GLU A 213 38.08 -32.31 14.17
C GLU A 213 37.40 -31.01 13.73
N GLY A 214 37.17 -30.92 12.44
CA GLY A 214 36.57 -29.77 11.79
C GLY A 214 35.13 -29.56 12.27
N VAL A 215 34.90 -28.48 12.99
CA VAL A 215 33.56 -27.86 13.07
C VAL A 215 33.27 -27.32 11.69
N THR A 216 32.66 -28.17 10.85
CA THR A 216 32.04 -27.74 9.61
C THR A 216 30.93 -26.75 9.96
N GLY A 217 31.26 -25.45 9.82
CA GLY A 217 30.25 -24.41 9.78
C GLY A 217 29.14 -24.84 8.84
N MET A 218 27.90 -24.90 9.34
CA MET A 218 26.73 -25.08 8.49
C MET A 218 26.69 -23.91 7.50
N SER A 219 27.36 -24.11 6.38
CA SER A 219 27.17 -23.29 5.19
C SER A 219 25.69 -23.36 4.84
N ALA A 220 24.99 -22.25 5.05
CA ALA A 220 23.62 -22.13 4.58
C ALA A 220 23.61 -22.52 3.10
N LYS A 221 22.93 -23.61 2.75
CA LYS A 221 22.77 -24.02 1.36
C LYS A 221 22.28 -22.82 0.57
N PRO A 222 22.95 -22.43 -0.53
CA PRO A 222 22.47 -21.34 -1.36
C PRO A 222 21.05 -21.67 -1.78
N ASN A 223 20.13 -20.71 -1.60
CA ASN A 223 18.74 -20.84 -1.99
C ASN A 223 18.71 -21.31 -3.47
N PRO A 224 17.98 -22.39 -3.79
CA PRO A 224 17.92 -22.87 -5.17
C PRO A 224 17.47 -21.72 -6.07
N ARG A 225 18.16 -21.49 -7.18
CA ARG A 225 17.82 -20.42 -8.13
C ARG A 225 16.33 -20.48 -8.48
N PRO A 226 15.60 -19.35 -8.41
CA PRO A 226 14.16 -19.34 -8.65
C PRO A 226 13.84 -19.92 -10.03
N THR A 227 12.85 -20.79 -10.08
CA THR A 227 12.45 -21.49 -11.30
C THR A 227 11.95 -20.50 -12.35
N THR A 228 12.09 -20.84 -13.64
CA THR A 228 11.54 -20.03 -14.75
C THR A 228 10.05 -19.74 -14.54
N ARG A 229 9.32 -20.69 -13.97
CA ARG A 229 7.90 -20.56 -13.61
C ARG A 229 7.67 -19.49 -12.54
N ALA A 230 8.45 -19.50 -11.46
CA ALA A 230 8.33 -18.51 -10.39
C ALA A 230 8.59 -17.09 -10.90
N LYS A 231 9.62 -16.89 -11.71
CA LYS A 231 9.92 -15.61 -12.37
C LYS A 231 8.78 -15.13 -13.29
N ALA A 232 8.11 -16.06 -13.98
CA ALA A 232 6.96 -15.72 -14.84
C ALA A 232 5.77 -15.22 -14.01
N TYR A 233 5.46 -15.85 -12.88
CA TYR A 233 4.39 -15.41 -11.99
C TYR A 233 4.71 -14.09 -11.33
N LEU A 234 5.96 -13.84 -10.95
CA LEU A 234 6.40 -12.53 -10.46
C LEU A 234 6.17 -11.44 -11.50
N ARG A 235 6.58 -11.65 -12.77
CA ARG A 235 6.36 -10.68 -13.85
C ARG A 235 4.86 -10.40 -14.10
N MET A 236 4.02 -11.45 -14.06
CA MET A 236 2.57 -11.29 -14.19
C MET A 236 1.97 -10.49 -13.03
N ALA A 237 2.39 -10.76 -11.81
CA ALA A 237 1.93 -10.04 -10.63
C ALA A 237 2.40 -8.57 -10.62
N TRP A 238 3.65 -8.32 -10.98
CA TRP A 238 4.19 -6.96 -11.15
C TRP A 238 3.52 -6.16 -12.26
N LEU A 239 3.07 -6.84 -13.32
CA LEU A 239 2.26 -6.18 -14.34
C LEU A 239 0.86 -5.85 -13.82
N THR A 240 0.18 -6.80 -13.16
CA THR A 240 -1.23 -6.63 -12.77
C THR A 240 -1.41 -5.65 -11.62
N ASN A 241 -0.43 -5.50 -10.73
CA ASN A 241 -0.53 -4.64 -9.56
C ASN A 241 -0.71 -3.15 -9.90
N PRO A 242 0.10 -2.49 -10.77
CA PRO A 242 -0.14 -1.10 -11.16
C PRO A 242 -1.49 -0.90 -11.84
N PHE A 243 -1.99 -1.89 -12.61
CA PHE A 243 -3.33 -1.79 -13.20
C PHE A 243 -4.44 -1.85 -12.14
N ALA A 244 -4.25 -2.58 -11.04
CA ALA A 244 -5.18 -2.51 -9.91
C ALA A 244 -5.20 -1.10 -9.30
N TYR A 245 -4.05 -0.46 -9.16
CA TYR A 245 -3.95 0.91 -8.65
C TYR A 245 -4.45 1.97 -9.62
N ILE A 246 -4.35 1.75 -10.94
CA ILE A 246 -5.05 2.54 -11.97
C ILE A 246 -6.56 2.56 -11.66
N ALA A 247 -7.15 1.39 -11.42
CA ALA A 247 -8.58 1.28 -11.13
C ALA A 247 -8.94 1.91 -9.77
N ILE A 248 -8.18 1.62 -8.70
CA ILE A 248 -8.43 2.14 -7.34
C ILE A 248 -8.41 3.67 -7.33
N ASN A 249 -7.35 4.30 -7.83
CA ASN A 249 -7.21 5.75 -7.70
C ASN A 249 -8.13 6.53 -8.64
N THR A 250 -8.44 5.97 -9.80
CA THR A 250 -9.51 6.51 -10.64
C THR A 250 -10.86 6.43 -9.91
N LEU A 251 -11.17 5.27 -9.33
CA LEU A 251 -12.43 5.06 -8.60
C LEU A 251 -12.56 6.03 -7.42
N VAL A 252 -11.56 6.13 -6.57
CA VAL A 252 -11.57 6.99 -5.38
C VAL A 252 -11.76 8.46 -5.75
N ALA A 253 -11.11 8.93 -6.81
CA ALA A 253 -11.22 10.31 -7.28
C ALA A 253 -12.62 10.69 -7.76
N VAL A 254 -13.35 9.76 -8.38
CA VAL A 254 -14.69 10.01 -8.92
C VAL A 254 -15.83 9.55 -7.99
N MET A 255 -15.49 8.97 -6.84
CA MET A 255 -16.48 8.49 -5.88
C MET A 255 -17.42 9.59 -5.36
N PRO A 256 -16.97 10.85 -5.14
CA PRO A 256 -17.90 11.96 -4.83
C PRO A 256 -18.99 12.17 -5.89
N GLY A 257 -18.64 12.08 -7.18
CA GLY A 257 -19.60 12.17 -8.28
C GLY A 257 -20.56 10.96 -8.32
N VAL A 258 -20.09 9.75 -8.01
CA VAL A 258 -20.94 8.56 -7.87
C VAL A 258 -21.94 8.75 -6.71
N ALA A 259 -21.47 9.21 -5.55
CA ALA A 259 -22.32 9.47 -4.40
C ALA A 259 -23.38 10.53 -4.71
N GLN A 260 -23.01 11.60 -5.41
CA GLN A 260 -23.94 12.64 -5.84
C GLN A 260 -25.01 12.11 -6.80
N ARG A 261 -24.63 11.27 -7.77
CA ARG A 261 -25.60 10.65 -8.71
C ARG A 261 -26.60 9.71 -8.04
N LEU A 262 -26.20 9.13 -6.90
CA LEU A 262 -27.05 8.23 -6.11
C LEU A 262 -27.76 8.96 -4.95
N ASP A 263 -27.65 10.29 -4.88
CA ASP A 263 -28.23 11.15 -3.82
C ASP A 263 -27.86 10.69 -2.40
N LEU A 264 -26.58 10.28 -2.21
CA LEU A 264 -26.09 9.82 -0.92
C LEU A 264 -25.58 11.00 -0.09
N SER A 265 -25.96 11.05 1.21
CA SER A 265 -25.30 11.91 2.18
C SER A 265 -23.82 11.53 2.33
N THR A 266 -22.98 12.42 2.87
CA THR A 266 -21.54 12.12 3.08
C THR A 266 -21.34 10.88 3.95
N THR A 267 -22.17 10.70 4.99
CA THR A 267 -22.18 9.51 5.84
C THR A 267 -22.51 8.24 5.05
N LEU A 268 -23.61 8.26 4.28
CA LEU A 268 -24.00 7.09 3.47
C LEU A 268 -22.98 6.81 2.36
N ALA A 269 -22.40 7.85 1.75
CA ALA A 269 -21.32 7.71 0.80
C ALA A 269 -20.12 7.00 1.43
N GLY A 270 -19.72 7.34 2.65
CA GLY A 270 -18.69 6.65 3.40
C GLY A 270 -18.99 5.16 3.56
N PHE A 271 -20.20 4.85 4.03
CA PHE A 271 -20.60 3.43 4.20
C PHE A 271 -20.64 2.66 2.88
N CYS A 272 -21.27 3.22 1.86
CA CYS A 272 -21.47 2.53 0.59
C CYS A 272 -20.22 2.47 -0.28
N CYS A 273 -19.41 3.54 -0.30
CA CYS A 273 -18.24 3.61 -1.18
C CYS A 273 -16.99 2.93 -0.61
N SER A 274 -16.99 2.54 0.67
CA SER A 274 -15.88 1.84 1.32
C SER A 274 -15.95 0.31 1.22
N ILE A 275 -17.03 -0.25 0.70
CA ILE A 275 -17.30 -1.71 0.72
C ILE A 275 -16.19 -2.51 0.03
N TRP A 276 -15.59 -1.98 -1.03
CA TRP A 276 -14.47 -2.64 -1.69
C TRP A 276 -13.24 -2.82 -0.77
N CYS A 277 -13.04 -1.93 0.19
CA CYS A 277 -11.97 -2.08 1.19
C CYS A 277 -12.20 -3.30 2.07
N PHE A 278 -13.45 -3.55 2.49
CA PHE A 278 -13.81 -4.76 3.23
C PHE A 278 -13.74 -6.01 2.37
N GLY A 279 -14.10 -5.93 1.08
CA GLY A 279 -13.89 -7.00 0.11
C GLY A 279 -12.41 -7.38 -0.01
N ARG A 280 -11.51 -6.39 -0.08
CA ARG A 280 -10.05 -6.58 -0.08
C ARG A 280 -9.55 -7.20 1.23
N LEU A 281 -9.99 -6.69 2.38
CA LEU A 281 -9.66 -7.23 3.69
C LEU A 281 -10.08 -8.70 3.82
N GLY A 282 -11.31 -9.02 3.40
CA GLY A 282 -11.81 -10.40 3.38
C GLY A 282 -10.99 -11.31 2.47
N ALA A 283 -10.55 -10.80 1.30
CA ALA A 283 -9.66 -11.54 0.42
C ALA A 283 -8.29 -11.80 1.08
N PHE A 284 -7.67 -10.82 1.73
CA PHE A 284 -6.41 -11.00 2.46
C PHE A 284 -6.54 -12.08 3.52
N PHE A 285 -7.61 -12.02 4.31
CA PHE A 285 -7.90 -13.02 5.32
C PHE A 285 -8.05 -14.42 4.72
N GLY A 286 -8.87 -14.58 3.67
CA GLY A 286 -9.06 -15.86 2.99
C GLY A 286 -7.79 -16.42 2.35
N LEU A 287 -6.98 -15.57 1.70
CA LEU A 287 -5.73 -15.96 1.05
C LEU A 287 -4.63 -16.35 2.05
N TRP A 288 -4.67 -15.81 3.26
CA TRP A 288 -3.76 -16.18 4.33
C TRP A 288 -3.93 -17.64 4.76
N PHE A 289 -5.17 -18.12 4.83
CA PHE A 289 -5.48 -19.51 5.20
C PHE A 289 -5.47 -20.50 4.03
N TRP A 290 -5.60 -20.00 2.80
CA TRP A 290 -5.77 -20.83 1.63
C TRP A 290 -4.62 -20.64 0.63
N SER A 291 -3.72 -21.61 0.55
CA SER A 291 -2.57 -21.59 -0.38
C SER A 291 -2.91 -22.10 -1.80
N GLY A 292 -4.14 -22.56 -2.03
CA GLY A 292 -4.57 -23.16 -3.30
C GLY A 292 -4.53 -22.22 -4.53
N TRP A 293 -4.28 -20.93 -4.35
CA TRP A 293 -4.12 -19.95 -5.41
C TRP A 293 -2.67 -19.85 -5.92
N HIS A 294 -1.67 -20.30 -5.15
CA HIS A 294 -0.26 -20.17 -5.50
C HIS A 294 0.04 -20.80 -6.86
N TYR A 295 0.75 -20.06 -7.72
CA TYR A 295 1.17 -20.51 -9.05
C TYR A 295 0.04 -21.07 -9.93
N ARG A 296 -1.19 -20.58 -9.77
CA ARG A 296 -2.35 -20.95 -10.58
C ARG A 296 -2.90 -19.73 -11.33
N PHE A 297 -2.57 -19.63 -12.60
CA PHE A 297 -2.93 -18.53 -13.49
C PHE A 297 -4.45 -18.20 -13.49
N ARG A 298 -5.30 -19.22 -13.39
CA ARG A 298 -6.77 -19.04 -13.38
C ARG A 298 -7.25 -18.05 -12.31
N TRP A 299 -6.62 -18.02 -11.13
CA TRP A 299 -7.04 -17.13 -10.06
C TRP A 299 -6.60 -15.69 -10.33
N LEU A 300 -5.39 -15.47 -10.81
CA LEU A 300 -4.91 -14.15 -11.20
C LEU A 300 -5.72 -13.60 -12.38
N LEU A 301 -6.03 -14.44 -13.39
CA LEU A 301 -6.87 -14.07 -14.53
C LEU A 301 -8.30 -13.74 -14.08
N ALA A 302 -8.93 -14.58 -13.26
CA ALA A 302 -10.28 -14.35 -12.76
C ALA A 302 -10.36 -13.03 -11.96
N SER A 303 -9.38 -12.76 -11.10
CA SER A 303 -9.31 -11.52 -10.33
C SER A 303 -9.12 -10.29 -11.22
N TYR A 304 -8.31 -10.41 -12.27
CA TYR A 304 -8.12 -9.31 -13.20
C TYR A 304 -9.38 -9.04 -14.06
N LEU A 305 -10.05 -10.09 -14.52
CA LEU A 305 -11.34 -9.95 -15.22
C LEU A 305 -12.42 -9.34 -14.31
N ALA A 306 -12.47 -9.78 -13.06
CA ALA A 306 -13.37 -9.21 -12.06
C ALA A 306 -13.08 -7.71 -11.84
N LEU A 307 -11.80 -7.33 -11.72
CA LEU A 307 -11.36 -5.94 -11.60
C LEU A 307 -11.91 -5.09 -12.76
N VAL A 308 -11.67 -5.52 -14.01
CA VAL A 308 -12.10 -4.75 -15.20
C VAL A 308 -13.62 -4.62 -15.29
N ALA A 309 -14.34 -5.73 -15.11
CA ALA A 309 -15.79 -5.74 -15.21
C ALA A 309 -16.44 -4.89 -14.12
N THR A 310 -16.00 -5.06 -12.86
CA THR A 310 -16.63 -4.35 -11.74
C THR A 310 -16.23 -2.88 -11.68
N PHE A 311 -15.04 -2.49 -12.14
CA PHE A 311 -14.67 -1.09 -12.32
C PHE A 311 -15.67 -0.34 -13.21
N ALA A 312 -15.99 -0.90 -14.37
CA ALA A 312 -16.97 -0.30 -15.29
C ALA A 312 -18.37 -0.26 -14.66
N VAL A 313 -18.81 -1.36 -14.03
CA VAL A 313 -20.14 -1.45 -13.38
C VAL A 313 -20.30 -0.40 -12.28
N ILE A 314 -19.33 -0.25 -11.39
CA ILE A 314 -19.36 0.73 -10.28
C ILE A 314 -19.58 2.15 -10.81
N LEU A 315 -18.96 2.51 -11.92
CA LEU A 315 -18.98 3.87 -12.44
C LEU A 315 -20.17 4.20 -13.35
N VAL A 316 -20.79 3.19 -13.96
CA VAL A 316 -21.85 3.38 -14.96
C VAL A 316 -23.25 3.11 -14.39
N VAL A 317 -23.38 2.14 -13.47
CA VAL A 317 -24.69 1.67 -13.03
C VAL A 317 -25.26 2.52 -11.89
N PRO A 318 -26.41 3.21 -12.08
CA PRO A 318 -27.03 4.02 -11.04
C PRO A 318 -27.90 3.17 -10.09
N ASN A 319 -27.36 2.12 -9.51
CA ASN A 319 -28.09 1.22 -8.63
C ASN A 319 -27.24 0.87 -7.40
N LEU A 320 -27.74 1.19 -6.21
CA LEU A 320 -27.02 1.01 -4.97
C LEU A 320 -26.68 -0.47 -4.67
N ALA A 321 -27.61 -1.39 -4.92
CA ALA A 321 -27.37 -2.82 -4.68
C ALA A 321 -26.27 -3.36 -5.63
N MET A 322 -26.30 -2.97 -6.91
CA MET A 322 -25.23 -3.35 -7.85
C MET A 322 -23.89 -2.70 -7.49
N LEU A 323 -23.89 -1.44 -7.00
CA LEU A 323 -22.71 -0.78 -6.50
C LEU A 323 -22.05 -1.59 -5.38
N VAL A 324 -22.84 -2.03 -4.39
CA VAL A 324 -22.37 -2.83 -3.25
C VAL A 324 -21.78 -4.15 -3.71
N VAL A 325 -22.50 -4.91 -4.53
CA VAL A 325 -22.04 -6.23 -5.04
C VAL A 325 -20.77 -6.06 -5.88
N ALA A 326 -20.77 -5.10 -6.80
CA ALA A 326 -19.62 -4.84 -7.66
C ALA A 326 -18.37 -4.45 -6.83
N GLN A 327 -18.53 -3.64 -5.79
CA GLN A 327 -17.42 -3.27 -4.90
C GLN A 327 -16.88 -4.45 -4.10
N LEU A 328 -17.70 -5.38 -3.61
CA LEU A 328 -17.22 -6.60 -2.94
C LEU A 328 -16.35 -7.44 -3.87
N VAL A 329 -16.83 -7.66 -5.10
CA VAL A 329 -16.08 -8.42 -6.12
C VAL A 329 -14.81 -7.67 -6.54
N PHE A 330 -14.88 -6.35 -6.72
CA PHE A 330 -13.74 -5.48 -7.02
C PHE A 330 -12.66 -5.58 -5.94
N GLY A 331 -13.06 -5.45 -4.67
CA GLY A 331 -12.17 -5.57 -3.52
C GLY A 331 -11.52 -6.95 -3.43
N GLY A 332 -12.28 -8.01 -3.66
CA GLY A 332 -11.76 -9.39 -3.70
C GLY A 332 -10.72 -9.59 -4.79
N GLY A 333 -10.98 -9.07 -6.00
CA GLY A 333 -10.05 -9.11 -7.13
C GLY A 333 -8.74 -8.36 -6.85
N ILE A 334 -8.84 -7.13 -6.35
CA ILE A 334 -7.68 -6.32 -5.93
C ILE A 334 -6.89 -7.04 -4.85
N GLY A 335 -7.57 -7.63 -3.86
CA GLY A 335 -6.92 -8.33 -2.76
C GLY A 335 -6.02 -9.46 -3.27
N LEU A 336 -6.48 -10.29 -4.19
CA LEU A 336 -5.66 -11.36 -4.76
C LEU A 336 -4.51 -10.80 -5.63
N ILE A 337 -4.74 -9.77 -6.43
CA ILE A 337 -3.70 -9.16 -7.27
C ILE A 337 -2.58 -8.60 -6.39
N TYR A 338 -2.91 -7.81 -5.37
CA TYR A 338 -1.95 -7.21 -4.45
C TYR A 338 -1.18 -8.29 -3.67
N TYR A 339 -1.90 -9.25 -3.08
CA TYR A 339 -1.28 -10.33 -2.30
C TYR A 339 -0.34 -11.18 -3.16
N SER A 340 -0.72 -11.44 -4.43
CA SER A 340 0.13 -12.14 -5.40
C SER A 340 1.42 -11.38 -5.69
N SER A 341 1.34 -10.05 -5.87
CA SER A 341 2.52 -9.21 -6.12
C SER A 341 3.52 -9.30 -4.97
N LEU A 342 3.03 -9.20 -3.75
CA LEU A 342 3.86 -9.26 -2.56
C LEU A 342 4.43 -10.68 -2.33
N PHE A 343 3.58 -11.72 -2.44
CA PHE A 343 3.99 -13.11 -2.25
C PHE A 343 5.09 -13.52 -3.24
N TYR A 344 4.89 -13.29 -4.53
CA TYR A 344 5.89 -13.69 -5.54
C TYR A 344 7.16 -12.83 -5.48
N SER A 345 7.08 -11.59 -5.03
CA SER A 345 8.28 -10.77 -4.78
C SER A 345 9.15 -11.35 -3.68
N MET A 346 8.55 -11.88 -2.61
CA MET A 346 9.28 -12.52 -1.51
C MET A 346 9.81 -13.89 -1.88
N ASP A 347 9.04 -14.67 -2.65
CA ASP A 347 9.41 -16.04 -3.01
C ASP A 347 10.57 -16.08 -4.03
N VAL A 348 10.68 -15.06 -4.90
CA VAL A 348 11.67 -14.97 -5.98
C VAL A 348 12.81 -14.01 -5.67
N GLY A 349 12.61 -13.06 -4.74
CA GLY A 349 13.53 -11.94 -4.50
C GLY A 349 14.73 -12.29 -3.63
N GLU A 350 15.91 -11.80 -4.03
CA GLU A 350 17.17 -11.95 -3.27
C GLU A 350 17.45 -10.80 -2.29
N THR A 351 16.81 -9.62 -2.43
CA THR A 351 17.08 -8.42 -1.61
C THR A 351 15.80 -7.74 -1.11
N LYS A 352 15.72 -7.51 0.21
CA LYS A 352 14.49 -7.09 0.90
C LYS A 352 14.22 -5.56 0.85
N GLY A 353 15.22 -4.72 0.75
CA GLY A 353 15.08 -3.26 0.92
C GLY A 353 14.81 -2.48 -0.38
N GLU A 354 15.43 -2.86 -1.49
CA GLU A 354 15.19 -2.22 -2.79
C GLU A 354 13.79 -2.55 -3.35
N HIS A 355 13.25 -3.73 -3.03
CA HIS A 355 11.97 -4.20 -3.54
C HIS A 355 10.78 -3.39 -2.99
N GLY A 356 10.81 -2.95 -1.74
CA GLY A 356 9.77 -2.10 -1.17
C GLY A 356 9.66 -0.74 -1.87
N GLY A 357 10.79 -0.06 -2.09
CA GLY A 357 10.80 1.23 -2.79
C GLY A 357 10.36 1.12 -4.26
N ILE A 358 10.76 0.06 -4.97
CA ILE A 358 10.34 -0.22 -6.35
C ILE A 358 8.85 -0.57 -6.37
N HIS A 359 8.37 -1.38 -5.42
CA HIS A 359 6.97 -1.75 -5.30
C HIS A 359 6.07 -0.51 -5.15
N GLU A 360 6.42 0.38 -4.25
CA GLU A 360 5.69 1.64 -4.02
C GLU A 360 5.79 2.61 -5.20
N ALA A 361 6.93 2.69 -5.87
CA ALA A 361 7.07 3.51 -7.08
C ALA A 361 6.17 3.01 -8.23
N ILE A 362 6.08 1.69 -8.42
CA ILE A 362 5.18 1.06 -9.41
C ILE A 362 3.71 1.34 -9.06
N ILE A 363 3.35 1.31 -7.79
CA ILE A 363 2.04 1.73 -7.30
C ILE A 363 1.79 3.20 -7.66
N GLY A 364 2.76 4.08 -7.42
CA GLY A 364 2.68 5.49 -7.78
C GLY A 364 2.44 5.74 -9.26
N VAL A 365 3.06 4.94 -10.15
CA VAL A 365 2.78 4.99 -11.59
C VAL A 365 1.31 4.63 -11.89
N GLY A 366 0.76 3.62 -11.24
CA GLY A 366 -0.67 3.29 -11.36
C GLY A 366 -1.57 4.42 -10.88
N ASN A 367 -1.22 5.00 -9.72
CA ASN A 367 -1.95 6.12 -9.12
C ASN A 367 -1.98 7.37 -10.01
N PHE A 368 -0.94 7.60 -10.80
CA PHE A 368 -0.88 8.67 -11.80
C PHE A 368 -1.65 8.34 -13.07
N THR A 369 -1.33 7.18 -13.68
CA THR A 369 -1.74 6.87 -15.06
C THR A 369 -3.25 6.76 -15.22
N GLY A 370 -3.95 6.10 -14.31
CA GLY A 370 -5.40 5.94 -14.37
C GLY A 370 -6.15 7.27 -14.34
N PRO A 371 -5.98 8.07 -13.27
CA PRO A 371 -6.60 9.37 -13.18
C PRO A 371 -6.19 10.32 -14.31
N ALA A 372 -4.93 10.33 -14.77
CA ALA A 372 -4.48 11.16 -15.88
C ALA A 372 -5.19 10.82 -17.20
N VAL A 373 -5.32 9.53 -17.52
CA VAL A 373 -6.05 9.06 -18.71
C VAL A 373 -7.54 9.42 -18.60
N GLY A 374 -8.14 9.22 -17.41
CA GLY A 374 -9.53 9.61 -17.17
C GLY A 374 -9.76 11.12 -17.32
N ALA A 375 -8.92 11.95 -16.73
CA ALA A 375 -8.99 13.41 -16.83
C ALA A 375 -8.78 13.89 -18.28
N ALA A 376 -7.79 13.35 -18.99
CA ALA A 376 -7.52 13.68 -20.38
C ALA A 376 -8.71 13.32 -21.28
N SER A 377 -9.30 12.14 -21.07
CA SER A 377 -10.48 11.73 -21.84
C SER A 377 -11.67 12.67 -21.64
N LEU A 378 -11.96 13.06 -20.40
CA LEU A 378 -13.02 14.04 -20.09
C LEU A 378 -12.71 15.44 -20.64
N GLN A 379 -11.42 15.79 -20.80
CA GLN A 379 -11.02 17.07 -21.41
C GLN A 379 -11.21 17.08 -22.93
N PHE A 380 -10.81 16.01 -23.63
CA PHE A 380 -10.83 15.96 -25.09
C PHE A 380 -12.16 15.47 -25.67
N LEU A 381 -12.97 14.76 -24.88
CA LEU A 381 -14.27 14.21 -25.26
C LEU A 381 -15.38 14.66 -24.29
N PRO A 382 -15.58 15.99 -24.08
CA PRO A 382 -16.50 16.50 -23.06
C PRO A 382 -17.98 16.17 -23.34
N GLN A 383 -18.32 15.88 -24.59
CA GLN A 383 -19.69 15.51 -25.02
C GLN A 383 -20.07 14.07 -24.64
N GLN A 384 -19.08 13.24 -24.22
CA GLN A 384 -19.32 11.84 -23.90
C GLN A 384 -19.23 11.67 -22.37
N ALA A 385 -20.36 11.60 -21.68
CA ALA A 385 -20.45 11.53 -20.22
C ALA A 385 -19.62 10.41 -19.59
N HIS A 386 -19.39 9.30 -20.30
CA HIS A 386 -18.63 8.15 -19.81
C HIS A 386 -17.23 8.01 -20.43
N SER A 387 -16.72 9.03 -21.12
CA SER A 387 -15.43 8.95 -21.82
C SER A 387 -14.28 8.54 -20.88
N GLY A 388 -14.24 9.08 -19.66
CA GLY A 388 -13.24 8.71 -18.65
C GLY A 388 -13.29 7.23 -18.28
N VAL A 389 -14.48 6.69 -18.06
CA VAL A 389 -14.68 5.25 -17.74
C VAL A 389 -14.23 4.37 -18.91
N VAL A 390 -14.63 4.73 -20.12
CA VAL A 390 -14.26 3.98 -21.35
C VAL A 390 -12.75 3.99 -21.54
N ALA A 391 -12.10 5.14 -21.43
CA ALA A 391 -10.66 5.26 -21.62
C ALA A 391 -9.86 4.46 -20.57
N VAL A 392 -10.22 4.55 -19.30
CA VAL A 392 -9.55 3.78 -18.24
C VAL A 392 -9.85 2.29 -18.38
N THR A 393 -11.08 1.89 -18.75
CA THR A 393 -11.40 0.48 -19.01
C THR A 393 -10.59 -0.07 -20.20
N ALA A 394 -10.42 0.71 -21.27
CA ALA A 394 -9.56 0.33 -22.39
C ALA A 394 -8.10 0.14 -21.94
N LEU A 395 -7.59 1.03 -21.10
CA LEU A 395 -6.25 0.87 -20.49
C LEU A 395 -6.15 -0.40 -19.67
N LEU A 396 -7.14 -0.73 -18.85
CA LEU A 396 -7.19 -1.99 -18.08
C LEU A 396 -7.22 -3.21 -19.01
N LEU A 397 -7.92 -3.15 -20.15
CA LEU A 397 -7.92 -4.21 -21.17
C LEU A 397 -6.55 -4.36 -21.86
N CYS A 398 -5.77 -3.29 -22.03
CA CYS A 398 -4.38 -3.39 -22.46
C CYS A 398 -3.53 -4.17 -21.46
N GLY A 399 -3.73 -3.95 -20.15
CA GLY A 399 -3.10 -4.72 -19.09
C GLY A 399 -3.46 -6.21 -19.14
N LEU A 400 -4.73 -6.54 -19.44
CA LEU A 400 -5.16 -7.92 -19.68
C LEU A 400 -4.43 -8.55 -20.86
N GLY A 401 -4.28 -7.81 -21.97
CA GLY A 401 -3.48 -8.24 -23.12
C GLY A 401 -2.03 -8.55 -22.74
N GLY A 402 -1.40 -7.69 -21.95
CA GLY A 402 -0.05 -7.91 -21.40
C GLY A 402 0.04 -9.17 -20.52
N LEU A 403 -0.92 -9.35 -19.60
CA LEU A 403 -1.01 -10.54 -18.76
C LEU A 403 -1.11 -11.84 -19.57
N LEU A 404 -1.98 -11.86 -20.57
CA LEU A 404 -2.17 -13.01 -21.45
C LEU A 404 -0.91 -13.28 -22.31
N THR A 405 -0.22 -12.24 -22.75
CA THR A 405 1.04 -12.37 -23.52
C THR A 405 2.13 -13.01 -22.69
N ILE A 406 2.38 -12.52 -21.45
CA ILE A 406 3.36 -13.11 -20.53
C ILE A 406 3.00 -14.58 -20.27
N TRP A 407 1.72 -14.88 -20.03
CA TRP A 407 1.28 -16.26 -19.81
C TRP A 407 1.56 -17.17 -21.01
N ARG A 408 1.26 -16.73 -22.25
CA ARG A 408 1.49 -17.53 -23.48
C ARG A 408 2.97 -17.80 -23.72
N THR A 409 3.82 -16.79 -23.53
CA THR A 409 5.27 -16.89 -23.79
C THR A 409 6.02 -17.73 -22.74
N THR A 410 5.42 -17.93 -21.57
CA THR A 410 6.05 -18.68 -20.46
C THR A 410 5.53 -20.12 -20.32
N ARG A 411 4.53 -20.52 -21.11
CA ARG A 411 4.12 -21.93 -21.18
C ARG A 411 5.21 -22.77 -21.85
N PRO A 412 5.59 -23.91 -21.28
CA PRO A 412 6.42 -24.87 -22.01
C PRO A 412 5.67 -25.28 -23.29
N PRO A 413 6.40 -25.49 -24.42
CA PRO A 413 5.77 -25.98 -25.63
C PRO A 413 5.04 -27.28 -25.30
N THR A 414 3.75 -27.32 -25.64
CA THR A 414 2.97 -28.56 -25.54
C THR A 414 3.61 -29.54 -26.55
N THR A 415 4.35 -30.53 -26.05
CA THR A 415 4.74 -31.69 -26.85
C THR A 415 3.43 -32.30 -27.36
N LYS A 416 3.15 -32.09 -28.64
CA LYS A 416 2.11 -32.84 -29.35
C LYS A 416 2.53 -34.32 -29.30
N THR A 417 1.91 -35.08 -28.41
CA THR A 417 1.89 -36.54 -28.45
C THR A 417 0.92 -36.97 -29.53
#